data_c8aa554d20d093387170f5c194f2a78a
#
_entry.id   c8aa554d20d093387170f5c194f2a78a
#
_cell.length_a   1.000
_cell.length_b   1.000
_cell.length_c   1.000
_cell.angle_alpha   90.00
_cell.angle_beta   90.00
_cell.angle_gamma   90.00
#
_symmetry.space_group_name_H-M   'P 1'
#
loop_
_entity.id
_entity.type
_entity.pdbx_description
1 polymer ?
#
loop_
_entity_poly.entity_id
_entity_poly.type
_entity_poly.pdbx_seq_one_letter_code
_entity_poly.pdbx_strand_id
1 'polypeptide(L)'
;DENEGEKGRDLKNALKAVDEHKHSKKTRARARQTKRAKKAAKKKALGKSERAEPKFPAMQLLDDPHRLCDALLARARRQVDAFEQRVARLDLCSRVACTHRLQLVAFYSYMRRYLKPSQEQAPRLLALFAQACHELVPPDELVPIVRHVADAFVSDRNASEAMALGINALREVCGRCPAVLDEPEMLGLVRDLAAYTKHRDKSVVVAARGWINIVREHHPQLLQKKDRGRDKARSKATPAAFGASGASEQVPGEDLLRLYERGQLPEEFEDVV
;
A
#
# COMPACT_ATOMS: atom_id res chain seq x y z
N ASP A 1 -16.31 22.22 -4.65
CA ASP A 1 -17.37 22.58 -3.67
C ASP A 1 -18.58 21.65 -3.68
N GLU A 2 -19.04 21.10 -4.84
CA GLU A 2 -20.17 20.15 -4.89
C GLU A 2 -19.82 18.80 -4.24
N ASN A 3 -18.62 18.31 -4.39
CA ASN A 3 -18.17 17.03 -3.85
C ASN A 3 -18.03 17.04 -2.30
N GLU A 4 -17.79 18.20 -1.69
CA GLU A 4 -17.80 18.36 -0.22
C GLU A 4 -19.23 18.36 0.34
N GLY A 5 -20.17 18.93 -0.39
CA GLY A 5 -21.60 18.94 -0.03
C GLY A 5 -22.22 17.54 -0.02
N GLU A 6 -21.87 16.71 -0.98
CA GLU A 6 -22.36 15.33 -1.13
C GLU A 6 -21.78 14.40 -0.05
N LYS A 7 -20.49 14.49 0.23
CA LYS A 7 -19.83 13.78 1.35
C LYS A 7 -20.39 14.16 2.70
N GLY A 8 -20.79 15.42 2.88
CA GLY A 8 -21.44 15.91 4.10
C GLY A 8 -22.86 15.36 4.28
N ARG A 9 -23.61 15.20 3.20
CA ARG A 9 -24.97 14.58 3.21
C ARG A 9 -24.91 13.10 3.52
N ASP A 10 -24.00 12.36 2.92
CA ASP A 10 -23.80 10.93 3.17
C ASP A 10 -23.39 10.65 4.60
N LEU A 11 -22.53 11.47 5.19
CA LEU A 11 -22.17 11.38 6.59
C LEU A 11 -23.37 11.61 7.51
N LYS A 12 -24.19 12.64 7.23
CA LYS A 12 -25.40 12.93 7.98
C LYS A 12 -26.43 11.79 7.91
N ASN A 13 -26.61 11.21 6.72
CA ASN A 13 -27.53 10.07 6.51
C ASN A 13 -27.04 8.81 7.23
N ALA A 14 -25.72 8.51 7.13
CA ALA A 14 -25.13 7.39 7.83
C ALA A 14 -25.19 7.54 9.37
N LEU A 15 -25.06 8.77 9.88
CA LEU A 15 -25.20 9.05 11.32
C LEU A 15 -26.66 8.96 11.77
N LYS A 16 -27.64 9.41 10.96
CA LYS A 16 -29.07 9.24 11.25
C LYS A 16 -29.43 7.76 11.38
N ALA A 17 -29.02 6.90 10.45
CA ALA A 17 -29.26 5.47 10.51
C ALA A 17 -28.68 4.80 11.77
N VAL A 18 -27.58 5.32 12.31
CA VAL A 18 -27.02 4.82 13.59
C VAL A 18 -27.78 5.35 14.80
N ASP A 19 -28.44 6.50 14.68
CA ASP A 19 -29.22 7.11 15.77
C ASP A 19 -30.70 6.63 15.83
N GLU A 20 -31.17 5.88 14.83
CA GLU A 20 -32.53 5.27 14.80
C GLU A 20 -32.87 4.45 16.07
N HIS A 21 -31.86 3.98 16.77
CA HIS A 21 -32.01 3.24 18.03
C HIS A 21 -31.78 4.08 19.29
N LYS A 22 -31.89 5.40 19.20
CA LYS A 22 -31.62 6.33 20.31
C LYS A 22 -32.49 6.06 21.56
N HIS A 23 -33.71 5.56 21.36
CA HIS A 23 -34.67 5.29 22.43
C HIS A 23 -34.64 3.86 22.99
N SER A 24 -33.75 3.01 22.49
CA SER A 24 -33.68 1.63 22.95
C SER A 24 -32.80 1.49 24.21
N LYS A 25 -33.05 0.42 25.00
CA LYS A 25 -32.36 0.12 26.26
C LYS A 25 -30.84 0.25 26.14
N LYS A 26 -30.25 1.13 26.95
CA LYS A 26 -28.81 1.42 26.91
C LYS A 26 -28.00 0.30 27.60
N THR A 27 -27.59 -0.71 26.87
CA THR A 27 -26.64 -1.73 27.36
C THR A 27 -25.22 -1.41 26.98
N ARG A 28 -24.23 -1.89 27.76
CA ARG A 28 -22.80 -1.71 27.51
C ARG A 28 -22.37 -2.30 26.15
N ALA A 29 -22.96 -3.42 25.75
CA ALA A 29 -22.75 -4.06 24.45
C ALA A 29 -23.24 -3.16 23.30
N ARG A 30 -24.43 -2.56 23.44
CA ARG A 30 -25.03 -1.66 22.45
C ARG A 30 -24.26 -0.35 22.31
N ALA A 31 -23.77 0.22 23.42
CA ALA A 31 -22.90 1.41 23.39
C ALA A 31 -21.59 1.13 22.63
N ARG A 32 -21.01 -0.06 22.76
CA ARG A 32 -19.85 -0.48 21.95
C ARG A 32 -20.20 -0.65 20.47
N GLN A 33 -21.37 -1.20 20.17
CA GLN A 33 -21.83 -1.40 18.80
C GLN A 33 -22.10 -0.07 18.09
N THR A 34 -22.79 0.87 18.73
CA THR A 34 -23.05 2.22 18.19
C THR A 34 -21.73 2.99 17.99
N LYS A 35 -20.79 2.90 18.93
CA LYS A 35 -19.45 3.52 18.78
C LYS A 35 -18.68 2.94 17.59
N ARG A 36 -18.76 1.61 17.36
CA ARG A 36 -18.16 0.95 16.20
C ARG A 36 -18.84 1.37 14.89
N ALA A 37 -20.18 1.42 14.87
CA ALA A 37 -20.95 1.83 13.71
C ALA A 37 -20.67 3.31 13.34
N LYS A 38 -20.64 4.22 14.31
CA LYS A 38 -20.27 5.64 14.10
C LYS A 38 -18.85 5.78 13.55
N LYS A 39 -17.90 5.01 14.08
CA LYS A 39 -16.51 5.02 13.56
C LYS A 39 -16.43 4.45 12.13
N ALA A 40 -17.21 3.41 11.83
CA ALA A 40 -17.27 2.83 10.49
C ALA A 40 -17.93 3.78 9.48
N ALA A 41 -19.06 4.43 9.87
CA ALA A 41 -19.73 5.43 9.05
C ALA A 41 -18.84 6.64 8.76
N LYS A 42 -18.12 7.16 9.78
CA LYS A 42 -17.16 8.25 9.63
C LYS A 42 -16.00 7.84 8.70
N LYS A 43 -15.51 6.59 8.82
CA LYS A 43 -14.44 6.07 7.94
C LYS A 43 -14.93 5.91 6.49
N LYS A 44 -16.19 5.52 6.29
CA LYS A 44 -16.81 5.37 4.96
C LYS A 44 -17.07 6.73 4.31
N ALA A 45 -17.52 7.74 5.08
CA ALA A 45 -17.79 9.09 4.59
C ALA A 45 -16.52 9.91 4.32
N LEU A 46 -15.43 9.65 5.06
CA LEU A 46 -14.10 10.21 4.75
C LEU A 46 -13.51 9.63 3.45
N GLY A 47 -14.20 8.69 2.84
CA GLY A 47 -13.72 7.91 1.70
C GLY A 47 -12.67 6.90 2.17
N LYS A 48 -12.46 5.85 1.40
CA LYS A 48 -11.12 5.28 1.29
C LYS A 48 -10.27 6.46 0.85
N SER A 49 -9.53 7.08 1.75
CA SER A 49 -8.44 7.93 1.33
C SER A 49 -7.63 7.04 0.40
N GLU A 50 -7.79 7.25 -0.91
CA GLU A 50 -6.76 6.87 -1.85
C GLU A 50 -5.51 7.29 -1.14
N ARG A 51 -4.59 6.37 -0.91
CA ARG A 51 -3.36 6.66 -0.17
C ARG A 51 -2.84 7.91 -0.82
N ALA A 52 -2.92 9.04 -0.11
CA ALA A 52 -2.60 10.33 -0.70
C ALA A 52 -1.17 10.21 -1.19
N GLU A 53 -1.01 10.14 -2.49
CA GLU A 53 0.33 10.14 -3.07
C GLU A 53 1.02 11.39 -2.54
N PRO A 54 2.22 11.27 -2.01
CA PRO A 54 2.92 12.42 -1.45
C PRO A 54 3.10 13.45 -2.57
N LYS A 55 2.34 14.53 -2.50
CA LYS A 55 2.41 15.62 -3.48
C LYS A 55 3.67 16.42 -3.23
N PHE A 56 4.71 16.14 -4.00
CA PHE A 56 5.97 16.90 -4.03
C PHE A 56 6.10 17.61 -5.38
N PRO A 57 5.51 18.80 -5.55
CA PRO A 57 5.50 19.51 -6.82
C PRO A 57 6.90 19.69 -7.44
N ALA A 58 7.90 20.00 -6.61
CA ALA A 58 9.29 20.14 -7.07
C ALA A 58 9.89 18.84 -7.64
N MET A 59 9.46 17.67 -7.15
CA MET A 59 9.91 16.38 -7.69
C MET A 59 9.24 16.07 -9.02
N GLN A 60 8.00 16.50 -9.24
CA GLN A 60 7.31 16.28 -10.49
C GLN A 60 7.90 17.09 -11.65
N LEU A 61 8.61 18.18 -11.34
CA LEU A 61 9.26 19.06 -12.32
C LEU A 61 10.70 18.63 -12.66
N LEU A 62 11.15 17.44 -12.25
CA LEU A 62 12.47 16.93 -12.62
C LEU A 62 12.49 16.52 -14.09
N ASP A 63 13.44 17.06 -14.86
CA ASP A 63 13.61 16.74 -16.27
C ASP A 63 14.10 15.29 -16.48
N ASP A 64 15.08 14.84 -15.68
CA ASP A 64 15.63 13.50 -15.73
C ASP A 64 15.71 12.88 -14.32
N PRO A 65 14.60 12.33 -13.84
CA PRO A 65 14.54 11.72 -12.51
C PRO A 65 15.37 10.44 -12.39
N HIS A 66 15.55 9.69 -13.49
CA HIS A 66 16.34 8.46 -13.49
C HIS A 66 17.82 8.76 -13.26
N ARG A 67 18.38 9.69 -14.02
CA ARG A 67 19.77 10.14 -13.89
C ARG A 67 20.06 10.70 -12.50
N LEU A 68 19.11 11.44 -11.91
CA LEU A 68 19.24 11.93 -10.54
C LEU A 68 19.37 10.77 -9.54
N CYS A 69 18.51 9.76 -9.65
CA CYS A 69 18.55 8.59 -8.78
C CYS A 69 19.86 7.82 -8.93
N ASP A 70 20.36 7.62 -10.17
CA ASP A 70 21.62 6.95 -10.42
C ASP A 70 22.83 7.71 -9.81
N ALA A 71 22.86 9.04 -9.94
CA ALA A 71 23.90 9.86 -9.34
C ALA A 71 23.88 9.78 -7.80
N LEU A 72 22.69 9.82 -7.17
CA LEU A 72 22.53 9.68 -5.73
C LEU A 72 22.97 8.30 -5.23
N LEU A 73 22.58 7.24 -5.95
CA LEU A 73 22.98 5.87 -5.62
C LEU A 73 24.47 5.63 -5.81
N ALA A 74 25.06 6.14 -6.90
CA ALA A 74 26.51 6.06 -7.14
C ALA A 74 27.29 6.70 -6.00
N ARG A 75 26.83 7.85 -5.50
CA ARG A 75 27.45 8.52 -4.36
C ARG A 75 27.24 7.74 -3.06
N ALA A 76 26.05 7.23 -2.80
CA ALA A 76 25.76 6.42 -1.61
C ALA A 76 26.64 5.15 -1.55
N ARG A 77 26.96 4.55 -2.71
CA ARG A 77 27.81 3.36 -2.82
C ARG A 77 29.27 3.60 -2.48
N ARG A 78 29.78 4.79 -2.70
CA ARG A 78 31.19 5.15 -2.40
C ARG A 78 31.52 5.13 -0.90
N GLN A 79 30.53 5.16 -0.04
CA GLN A 79 30.63 5.09 1.44
C GLN A 79 31.54 6.18 2.08
N VAL A 80 31.80 7.25 1.35
CA VAL A 80 32.60 8.37 1.85
C VAL A 80 31.83 9.22 2.84
N ASP A 81 30.50 9.27 2.66
CA ASP A 81 29.62 10.10 3.47
C ASP A 81 29.16 9.39 4.74
N ALA A 82 28.84 10.15 5.78
CA ALA A 82 28.25 9.63 7.01
C ALA A 82 26.97 8.83 6.72
N PHE A 83 26.64 7.88 7.60
CA PHE A 83 25.48 7.00 7.43
C PHE A 83 24.18 7.79 7.25
N GLU A 84 23.97 8.81 8.06
CA GLU A 84 22.76 9.67 7.97
C GLU A 84 22.62 10.36 6.61
N GLN A 85 23.72 10.84 6.04
CA GLN A 85 23.72 11.47 4.71
C GLN A 85 23.39 10.45 3.61
N ARG A 86 23.89 9.22 3.75
CA ARG A 86 23.52 8.12 2.83
C ARG A 86 22.04 7.78 2.92
N VAL A 87 21.49 7.70 4.14
CA VAL A 87 20.05 7.48 4.36
C VAL A 87 19.21 8.63 3.78
N ALA A 88 19.67 9.88 3.91
CA ALA A 88 18.96 11.03 3.32
C ALA A 88 18.93 10.96 1.77
N ARG A 89 20.03 10.48 1.13
CA ARG A 89 20.05 10.26 -0.33
C ARG A 89 19.11 9.12 -0.74
N LEU A 90 19.06 8.04 0.03
CA LEU A 90 18.14 6.94 -0.23
C LEU A 90 16.68 7.38 -0.04
N ASP A 91 16.42 8.26 0.93
CA ASP A 91 15.10 8.88 1.14
C ASP A 91 14.68 9.66 -0.11
N LEU A 92 15.56 10.53 -0.62
CA LEU A 92 15.27 11.26 -1.85
C LEU A 92 15.07 10.31 -3.05
N CYS A 93 15.92 9.31 -3.23
CA CYS A 93 15.75 8.29 -4.28
C CYS A 93 14.41 7.58 -4.17
N SER A 94 14.01 7.15 -2.97
CA SER A 94 12.75 6.42 -2.78
C SER A 94 11.53 7.26 -3.10
N ARG A 95 11.58 8.57 -2.80
CA ARG A 95 10.51 9.53 -3.13
C ARG A 95 10.43 9.78 -4.63
N VAL A 96 11.56 10.00 -5.29
CA VAL A 96 11.61 10.19 -6.75
C VAL A 96 11.13 8.93 -7.46
N ALA A 97 11.59 7.74 -7.03
CA ALA A 97 11.12 6.46 -7.57
C ALA A 97 9.61 6.29 -7.45
N CYS A 98 9.04 6.61 -6.28
CA CYS A 98 7.59 6.55 -6.05
C CYS A 98 6.82 7.53 -6.93
N THR A 99 7.30 8.79 -7.04
CA THR A 99 6.61 9.86 -7.77
C THR A 99 6.59 9.61 -9.28
N HIS A 100 7.72 9.17 -9.83
CA HIS A 100 7.89 8.93 -11.27
C HIS A 100 7.72 7.46 -11.67
N ARG A 101 7.38 6.57 -10.72
CA ARG A 101 7.22 5.12 -10.92
C ARG A 101 8.43 4.48 -11.61
N LEU A 102 9.64 4.83 -11.15
CA LEU A 102 10.89 4.38 -11.75
C LEU A 102 11.25 2.95 -11.29
N GLN A 103 11.67 2.12 -12.22
CA GLN A 103 12.21 0.80 -11.95
C GLN A 103 13.70 0.89 -11.63
N LEU A 104 14.05 1.05 -10.35
CA LEU A 104 15.43 1.22 -9.89
C LEU A 104 16.00 -0.08 -9.31
N VAL A 105 16.32 -1.07 -10.15
CA VAL A 105 16.90 -2.37 -9.74
C VAL A 105 18.13 -2.18 -8.85
N ALA A 106 18.97 -1.21 -9.21
CA ALA A 106 20.17 -0.87 -8.45
C ALA A 106 19.88 -0.38 -7.02
N PHE A 107 18.74 0.29 -6.80
CA PHE A 107 18.29 0.71 -5.47
C PHE A 107 17.91 -0.49 -4.62
N TYR A 108 17.10 -1.41 -5.15
CA TYR A 108 16.63 -2.58 -4.43
C TYR A 108 17.79 -3.48 -4.01
N SER A 109 18.71 -3.77 -4.92
CA SER A 109 19.93 -4.55 -4.63
C SER A 109 20.80 -3.88 -3.57
N TYR A 110 20.91 -2.56 -3.58
CA TYR A 110 21.67 -1.79 -2.58
C TYR A 110 20.98 -1.85 -1.21
N MET A 111 19.67 -1.64 -1.15
CA MET A 111 18.88 -1.65 0.09
C MET A 111 18.96 -2.99 0.80
N ARG A 112 18.96 -4.11 0.09
CA ARG A 112 19.04 -5.47 0.67
C ARG A 112 20.18 -5.63 1.68
N ARG A 113 21.31 -4.95 1.48
CA ARG A 113 22.47 -5.03 2.37
C ARG A 113 22.23 -4.43 3.75
N TYR A 114 21.33 -3.44 3.83
CA TYR A 114 21.04 -2.66 5.04
C TYR A 114 19.73 -3.07 5.73
N LEU A 115 18.94 -3.92 5.12
CA LEU A 115 17.69 -4.40 5.71
C LEU A 115 17.97 -5.53 6.71
N LYS A 116 18.48 -5.15 7.89
CA LYS A 116 18.77 -6.05 9.01
C LYS A 116 18.25 -5.45 10.31
N PRO A 117 17.80 -6.29 11.29
CA PRO A 117 17.28 -5.80 12.57
C PRO A 117 18.30 -5.01 13.39
N SER A 118 19.58 -5.37 13.27
CA SER A 118 20.69 -4.72 13.98
C SER A 118 21.14 -3.40 13.33
N GLN A 119 20.61 -3.07 12.17
CA GLN A 119 21.01 -1.87 11.45
C GLN A 119 20.44 -0.62 12.13
N GLU A 120 21.29 0.39 12.31
CA GLU A 120 20.84 1.70 12.73
C GLU A 120 19.76 2.24 11.79
N GLN A 121 18.70 2.82 12.35
CA GLN A 121 17.53 3.31 11.61
C GLN A 121 16.81 2.25 10.74
N ALA A 122 16.85 0.97 11.12
CA ALA A 122 16.17 -0.11 10.39
C ALA A 122 14.69 0.20 10.07
N PRO A 123 13.88 0.79 10.97
CA PRO A 123 12.50 1.17 10.65
C PRO A 123 12.40 2.16 9.49
N ARG A 124 13.30 3.15 9.45
CA ARG A 124 13.35 4.13 8.36
C ARG A 124 13.74 3.48 7.04
N LEU A 125 14.75 2.63 7.05
CA LEU A 125 15.19 1.92 5.84
C LEU A 125 14.09 1.02 5.26
N LEU A 126 13.36 0.29 6.10
CA LEU A 126 12.20 -0.49 5.68
C LEU A 126 11.09 0.38 5.09
N ALA A 127 10.85 1.56 5.69
CA ALA A 127 9.88 2.51 5.16
C ALA A 127 10.30 3.06 3.77
N LEU A 128 11.60 3.40 3.59
CA LEU A 128 12.13 3.85 2.31
C LEU A 128 12.03 2.76 1.23
N PHE A 129 12.34 1.52 1.61
CA PHE A 129 12.18 0.37 0.72
C PHE A 129 10.72 0.22 0.28
N ALA A 130 9.77 0.19 1.24
CA ALA A 130 8.35 0.09 0.92
C ALA A 130 7.83 1.28 0.12
N GLN A 131 8.38 2.49 0.34
CA GLN A 131 8.00 3.69 -0.41
C GLN A 131 8.43 3.61 -1.87
N ALA A 132 9.61 3.05 -2.16
CA ALA A 132 10.10 2.90 -3.52
C ALA A 132 9.35 1.82 -4.32
N CYS A 133 8.66 0.89 -3.64
CA CYS A 133 7.88 -0.16 -4.30
C CYS A 133 6.59 0.41 -4.90
N HIS A 134 6.29 0.03 -6.13
CA HIS A 134 5.08 0.36 -6.88
C HIS A 134 4.74 -0.75 -7.88
N GLU A 135 3.57 -0.70 -8.46
CA GLU A 135 3.00 -1.77 -9.32
C GLU A 135 3.86 -2.13 -10.55
N LEU A 136 4.67 -1.19 -11.03
CA LEU A 136 5.52 -1.41 -12.22
C LEU A 136 6.88 -2.04 -11.89
N VAL A 137 7.19 -2.33 -10.62
CA VAL A 137 8.43 -3.01 -10.26
C VAL A 137 8.28 -4.50 -10.51
N PRO A 138 9.19 -5.14 -11.27
CA PRO A 138 9.14 -6.57 -11.53
C PRO A 138 9.12 -7.40 -10.25
N PRO A 139 8.20 -8.37 -10.12
CA PRO A 139 8.13 -9.24 -8.94
C PRO A 139 9.45 -9.98 -8.66
N ASP A 140 10.13 -10.44 -9.70
CA ASP A 140 11.41 -11.16 -9.62
C ASP A 140 12.49 -10.39 -8.83
N GLU A 141 12.48 -9.07 -8.93
CA GLU A 141 13.41 -8.20 -8.20
C GLU A 141 13.02 -8.03 -6.73
N LEU A 142 11.73 -8.06 -6.42
CA LEU A 142 11.21 -7.84 -5.07
C LEU A 142 11.16 -9.11 -4.23
N VAL A 143 10.85 -10.26 -4.80
CA VAL A 143 10.73 -11.54 -4.08
C VAL A 143 11.97 -11.88 -3.26
N PRO A 144 13.20 -11.80 -3.82
CA PRO A 144 14.41 -12.09 -3.04
C PRO A 144 14.61 -11.15 -1.85
N ILE A 145 14.13 -9.91 -1.96
CA ILE A 145 14.27 -8.91 -0.88
C ILE A 145 13.17 -9.11 0.17
N VAL A 146 11.96 -9.38 -0.27
CA VAL A 146 10.83 -9.72 0.60
C VAL A 146 11.18 -10.94 1.47
N ARG A 147 11.74 -11.99 0.86
CA ARG A 147 12.23 -13.17 1.60
C ARG A 147 13.36 -12.81 2.56
N HIS A 148 14.33 -12.04 2.10
CA HIS A 148 15.42 -11.58 2.96
C HIS A 148 14.90 -10.80 4.18
N VAL A 149 13.93 -9.91 4.01
CA VAL A 149 13.30 -9.18 5.13
C VAL A 149 12.56 -10.13 6.06
N ALA A 150 11.82 -11.10 5.52
CA ALA A 150 11.14 -12.09 6.34
C ALA A 150 12.14 -12.90 7.18
N ASP A 151 13.16 -13.45 6.57
CA ASP A 151 14.18 -14.27 7.23
C ASP A 151 14.98 -13.47 8.28
N ALA A 152 15.31 -12.22 7.97
CA ALA A 152 16.11 -11.38 8.84
C ALA A 152 15.32 -10.84 10.03
N PHE A 153 14.08 -10.41 9.83
CA PHE A 153 13.27 -9.74 10.86
C PHE A 153 12.30 -10.67 11.55
N VAL A 154 11.66 -11.60 10.84
CA VAL A 154 10.59 -12.45 11.37
C VAL A 154 11.15 -13.80 11.81
N SER A 155 11.92 -13.76 12.88
CA SER A 155 12.49 -14.94 13.53
C SER A 155 12.23 -14.87 15.02
N ASP A 156 11.95 -16.00 15.65
CA ASP A 156 11.75 -16.11 17.11
C ASP A 156 13.00 -15.70 17.93
N ARG A 157 14.13 -15.52 17.27
CA ARG A 157 15.38 -15.01 17.88
C ARG A 157 15.39 -13.48 18.00
N ASN A 158 14.53 -12.80 17.28
CA ASN A 158 14.44 -11.34 17.26
C ASN A 158 13.47 -10.83 18.32
N ALA A 159 13.64 -9.57 18.73
CA ALA A 159 12.66 -8.90 19.58
C ALA A 159 11.31 -8.79 18.86
N SER A 160 10.22 -8.91 19.63
CA SER A 160 8.84 -8.83 19.10
C SER A 160 8.60 -7.55 18.28
N GLU A 161 9.25 -6.45 18.66
CA GLU A 161 9.16 -5.18 17.93
C GLU A 161 9.76 -5.27 16.53
N ALA A 162 10.94 -5.93 16.41
CA ALA A 162 11.57 -6.15 15.11
C ALA A 162 10.74 -7.08 14.24
N MET A 163 10.15 -8.14 14.81
CA MET A 163 9.24 -9.03 14.10
C MET A 163 8.01 -8.29 13.58
N ALA A 164 7.36 -7.50 14.45
CA ALA A 164 6.19 -6.71 14.05
C ALA A 164 6.53 -5.67 12.96
N LEU A 165 7.72 -5.07 13.05
CA LEU A 165 8.24 -4.14 12.05
C LEU A 165 8.44 -4.83 10.71
N GLY A 166 9.08 -6.01 10.68
CA GLY A 166 9.28 -6.81 9.48
C GLY A 166 7.95 -7.17 8.81
N ILE A 167 7.00 -7.73 9.57
CA ILE A 167 5.67 -8.10 9.05
C ILE A 167 4.92 -6.88 8.49
N ASN A 168 5.00 -5.73 9.17
CA ASN A 168 4.36 -4.50 8.68
C ASN A 168 5.01 -3.97 7.40
N ALA A 169 6.33 -4.06 7.28
CA ALA A 169 7.04 -3.68 6.06
C ALA A 169 6.64 -4.58 4.88
N LEU A 170 6.61 -5.90 5.09
CA LEU A 170 6.17 -6.87 4.09
C LEU A 170 4.71 -6.63 3.66
N ARG A 171 3.84 -6.33 4.62
CA ARG A 171 2.46 -5.96 4.35
C ARG A 171 2.36 -4.73 3.45
N GLU A 172 3.18 -3.72 3.71
CA GLU A 172 3.17 -2.48 2.92
C GLU A 172 3.69 -2.72 1.50
N VAL A 173 4.77 -3.49 1.34
CA VAL A 173 5.33 -3.86 0.04
C VAL A 173 4.32 -4.65 -0.79
N CYS A 174 3.76 -5.73 -0.25
CA CYS A 174 2.78 -6.55 -0.96
C CYS A 174 1.44 -5.82 -1.21
N GLY A 175 1.11 -4.81 -0.39
CA GLY A 175 -0.05 -3.96 -0.64
C GLY A 175 0.16 -2.95 -1.77
N ARG A 176 1.43 -2.61 -2.09
CA ARG A 176 1.80 -1.74 -3.21
C ARG A 176 2.09 -2.51 -4.49
N CYS A 177 2.62 -3.72 -4.35
CA CYS A 177 2.99 -4.62 -5.44
C CYS A 177 2.30 -5.98 -5.23
N PRO A 178 0.99 -6.10 -5.50
CA PRO A 178 0.25 -7.34 -5.29
C PRO A 178 0.79 -8.50 -6.14
N ALA A 179 1.35 -8.21 -7.31
CA ALA A 179 1.94 -9.20 -8.21
C ALA A 179 3.06 -10.04 -7.56
N VAL A 180 3.73 -9.52 -6.52
CA VAL A 180 4.71 -10.29 -5.73
C VAL A 180 4.08 -11.53 -5.08
N LEU A 181 2.79 -11.47 -4.74
CA LEU A 181 2.07 -12.60 -4.14
C LEU A 181 1.73 -13.71 -5.13
N ASP A 182 1.78 -13.45 -6.44
CA ASP A 182 1.53 -14.45 -7.49
C ASP A 182 2.71 -15.42 -7.64
N GLU A 183 3.89 -15.02 -7.16
CA GLU A 183 5.09 -15.84 -7.26
C GLU A 183 4.97 -17.13 -6.40
N PRO A 184 5.31 -18.31 -6.97
CA PRO A 184 5.16 -19.59 -6.28
C PRO A 184 5.94 -19.67 -4.97
N GLU A 185 7.05 -18.96 -4.89
CA GLU A 185 7.90 -18.88 -3.71
C GLU A 185 7.24 -18.21 -2.52
N MET A 186 6.22 -17.37 -2.75
CA MET A 186 5.52 -16.65 -1.71
C MET A 186 4.51 -17.50 -0.94
N LEU A 187 4.07 -18.63 -1.49
CA LEU A 187 3.05 -19.48 -0.86
C LEU A 187 3.44 -19.94 0.56
N GLY A 188 4.67 -20.39 0.73
CA GLY A 188 5.21 -20.78 2.03
C GLY A 188 5.24 -19.61 2.99
N LEU A 189 5.87 -18.51 2.56
CA LEU A 189 6.03 -17.30 3.34
C LEU A 189 4.69 -16.72 3.82
N VAL A 190 3.69 -16.69 2.94
CA VAL A 190 2.34 -16.19 3.29
C VAL A 190 1.75 -16.98 4.45
N ARG A 191 1.89 -18.30 4.44
CA ARG A 191 1.36 -19.19 5.49
C ARG A 191 2.13 -19.09 6.79
N ASP A 192 3.45 -18.97 6.71
CA ASP A 192 4.33 -18.81 7.87
C ASP A 192 4.05 -17.51 8.59
N LEU A 193 3.94 -16.41 7.87
CA LEU A 193 3.58 -15.12 8.44
C LEU A 193 2.16 -15.11 9.05
N ALA A 194 1.22 -15.83 8.46
CA ALA A 194 -0.13 -15.97 9.02
C ALA A 194 -0.14 -16.80 10.32
N ALA A 195 0.81 -17.71 10.54
CA ALA A 195 0.91 -18.49 11.75
C ALA A 195 1.22 -17.64 12.99
N TYR A 196 1.89 -16.50 12.83
CA TYR A 196 2.20 -15.56 13.92
C TYR A 196 0.97 -14.88 14.54
N THR A 197 -0.22 -15.10 14.03
CA THR A 197 -1.46 -14.69 14.72
C THR A 197 -1.65 -15.36 16.09
N LYS A 198 -0.91 -16.43 16.37
CA LYS A 198 -0.88 -17.15 17.65
C LYS A 198 0.32 -16.77 18.52
N HIS A 199 1.12 -15.79 18.09
CA HIS A 199 2.31 -15.38 18.84
C HIS A 199 1.95 -14.84 20.22
N ARG A 200 2.89 -14.95 21.17
CA ARG A 200 2.72 -14.49 22.55
C ARG A 200 2.54 -12.97 22.65
N ASP A 201 3.27 -12.22 21.83
CA ASP A 201 3.27 -10.77 21.86
C ASP A 201 2.14 -10.18 21.00
N LYS A 202 1.43 -9.21 21.56
CA LYS A 202 0.28 -8.55 20.93
C LYS A 202 0.67 -7.73 19.69
N SER A 203 1.85 -7.14 19.67
CA SER A 203 2.36 -6.34 18.55
C SER A 203 2.50 -7.20 17.29
N VAL A 204 3.10 -8.38 17.44
CA VAL A 204 3.27 -9.38 16.38
C VAL A 204 1.92 -9.91 15.89
N VAL A 205 1.01 -10.24 16.82
CA VAL A 205 -0.35 -10.70 16.49
C VAL A 205 -1.11 -9.66 15.67
N VAL A 206 -1.00 -8.38 16.03
CA VAL A 206 -1.67 -7.28 15.29
C VAL A 206 -1.08 -7.13 13.89
N ALA A 207 0.25 -7.21 13.76
CA ALA A 207 0.94 -7.16 12.48
C ALA A 207 0.55 -8.35 11.58
N ALA A 208 0.55 -9.57 12.12
CA ALA A 208 0.14 -10.79 11.40
C ALA A 208 -1.33 -10.74 10.94
N ARG A 209 -2.24 -10.19 11.74
CA ARG A 209 -3.63 -9.95 11.32
C ARG A 209 -3.72 -8.92 10.20
N GLY A 210 -2.89 -7.87 10.27
CA GLY A 210 -2.76 -6.89 9.19
C GLY A 210 -2.28 -7.52 7.89
N TRP A 211 -1.31 -8.43 7.96
CA TRP A 211 -0.82 -9.24 6.85
C TRP A 211 -1.94 -10.08 6.23
N ILE A 212 -2.64 -10.88 7.03
CA ILE A 212 -3.77 -11.68 6.54
C ILE A 212 -4.81 -10.84 5.81
N ASN A 213 -5.08 -9.61 6.28
CA ASN A 213 -6.08 -8.75 5.65
C ASN A 213 -5.66 -8.30 4.24
N ILE A 214 -4.38 -7.98 4.02
CA ILE A 214 -3.87 -7.65 2.68
C ILE A 214 -3.92 -8.88 1.77
N VAL A 215 -3.47 -10.04 2.25
CA VAL A 215 -3.55 -11.27 1.45
C VAL A 215 -5.00 -11.67 1.13
N ARG A 216 -5.94 -11.43 2.04
CA ARG A 216 -7.39 -11.62 1.75
C ARG A 216 -7.92 -10.66 0.69
N GLU A 217 -7.38 -9.46 0.62
CA GLU A 217 -7.81 -8.46 -0.35
C GLU A 217 -7.36 -8.84 -1.76
N HIS A 218 -6.12 -9.29 -1.90
CA HIS A 218 -5.50 -9.57 -3.20
C HIS A 218 -5.54 -11.05 -3.61
N HIS A 219 -5.12 -11.97 -2.74
CA HIS A 219 -4.91 -13.40 -3.04
C HIS A 219 -5.44 -14.33 -1.94
N PRO A 220 -6.76 -14.39 -1.69
CA PRO A 220 -7.33 -15.20 -0.61
C PRO A 220 -7.02 -16.70 -0.74
N GLN A 221 -6.75 -17.20 -1.95
CA GLN A 221 -6.41 -18.59 -2.21
C GLN A 221 -5.10 -19.04 -1.57
N LEU A 222 -4.14 -18.14 -1.34
CA LEU A 222 -2.86 -18.46 -0.70
C LEU A 222 -3.01 -18.79 0.78
N LEU A 223 -4.06 -18.26 1.42
CA LEU A 223 -4.34 -18.49 2.84
C LEU A 223 -4.98 -19.86 3.09
N GLN A 224 -4.74 -20.39 4.29
CA GLN A 224 -5.47 -21.55 4.78
C GLN A 224 -6.97 -21.24 4.89
N LYS A 225 -7.83 -22.26 4.72
CA LYS A 225 -9.31 -22.12 4.72
C LYS A 225 -9.83 -21.34 5.94
N LYS A 226 -9.26 -21.56 7.13
CA LYS A 226 -9.62 -20.85 8.38
C LYS A 226 -9.31 -19.35 8.35
N ASP A 227 -8.29 -18.92 7.59
CA ASP A 227 -7.79 -17.55 7.56
C ASP A 227 -8.36 -16.75 6.37
N ARG A 228 -9.01 -17.39 5.41
CA ARG A 228 -9.67 -16.74 4.26
C ARG A 228 -10.83 -15.83 4.66
N GLY A 229 -11.45 -16.07 5.82
CA GLY A 229 -12.65 -15.36 6.25
C GLY A 229 -13.93 -15.90 5.59
N ARG A 230 -15.09 -15.34 5.96
CA ARG A 230 -16.35 -15.67 5.29
C ARG A 230 -16.31 -15.15 3.86
N ASP A 231 -16.67 -16.01 2.91
CA ASP A 231 -16.90 -15.59 1.54
C ASP A 231 -18.03 -14.56 1.52
N LYS A 232 -17.67 -13.31 1.58
CA LYS A 232 -18.57 -12.29 1.05
C LYS A 232 -18.60 -12.57 -0.43
N ALA A 233 -19.80 -12.67 -1.01
CA ALA A 233 -20.01 -12.73 -2.45
C ALA A 233 -19.18 -11.61 -3.09
N ARG A 234 -18.05 -11.96 -3.56
CA ARG A 234 -16.96 -11.06 -3.81
C ARG A 234 -16.93 -10.77 -5.26
N SER A 235 -16.87 -9.52 -5.58
CA SER A 235 -16.21 -9.15 -6.81
C SER A 235 -14.84 -9.85 -6.77
N LYS A 236 -14.74 -10.91 -7.52
CA LYS A 236 -13.52 -11.70 -7.74
C LYS A 236 -12.67 -10.96 -8.76
N ALA A 237 -12.38 -9.70 -8.51
CA ALA A 237 -11.32 -9.06 -9.26
C ALA A 237 -10.04 -9.76 -8.80
N THR A 238 -9.62 -10.76 -9.54
CA THR A 238 -8.26 -11.25 -9.51
C THR A 238 -7.39 -10.04 -9.78
N PRO A 239 -6.37 -9.77 -8.94
CA PRO A 239 -5.42 -8.72 -9.26
C PRO A 239 -4.89 -8.95 -10.67
N ALA A 240 -4.75 -7.88 -11.46
CA ALA A 240 -4.15 -8.01 -12.76
C ALA A 240 -2.72 -8.54 -12.59
N ALA A 241 -2.34 -9.53 -13.38
CA ALA A 241 -0.97 -10.01 -13.42
C ALA A 241 -0.01 -8.86 -13.78
N PHE A 242 1.25 -8.97 -13.35
CA PHE A 242 2.26 -7.96 -13.69
C PHE A 242 2.29 -7.71 -15.20
N GLY A 243 2.26 -6.45 -15.60
CA GLY A 243 2.20 -6.06 -17.02
C GLY A 243 0.84 -6.18 -17.69
N ALA A 244 -0.17 -6.73 -17.02
CA ALA A 244 -1.55 -6.80 -17.52
C ALA A 244 -2.37 -5.54 -17.19
N SER A 245 -1.76 -4.51 -16.61
CA SER A 245 -2.39 -3.19 -16.52
C SER A 245 -2.56 -2.68 -17.95
N GLY A 246 -3.69 -3.01 -18.56
CA GLY A 246 -4.14 -2.39 -19.79
C GLY A 246 -4.05 -0.88 -19.63
N ALA A 247 -3.88 -0.17 -20.73
CA ALA A 247 -4.12 1.26 -20.78
C ALA A 247 -5.40 1.53 -20.01
N SER A 248 -5.43 2.56 -19.18
CA SER A 248 -6.64 2.95 -18.45
C SER A 248 -7.77 2.93 -19.48
N GLU A 249 -8.85 2.19 -19.19
CA GLU A 249 -10.00 2.11 -20.12
C GLU A 249 -10.60 3.48 -20.40
N GLN A 250 -10.17 4.50 -19.66
CA GLN A 250 -10.55 5.90 -19.82
C GLN A 250 -9.31 6.76 -20.07
N VAL A 251 -9.03 7.02 -21.32
CA VAL A 251 -8.11 8.10 -21.69
C VAL A 251 -8.83 9.43 -21.37
N PRO A 252 -8.21 10.37 -20.62
CA PRO A 252 -8.82 11.67 -20.40
C PRO A 252 -9.23 12.30 -21.72
N GLY A 253 -10.52 12.60 -21.89
CA GLY A 253 -11.07 13.15 -23.13
C GLY A 253 -11.68 12.13 -24.11
N GLU A 254 -11.55 10.82 -23.88
CA GLU A 254 -12.17 9.81 -24.73
C GLU A 254 -13.71 9.93 -24.76
N ASP A 255 -14.30 10.26 -23.61
CA ASP A 255 -15.75 10.47 -23.51
C ASP A 255 -16.20 11.68 -24.36
N LEU A 256 -15.41 12.74 -24.36
CA LEU A 256 -15.66 13.93 -25.18
C LEU A 256 -15.51 13.61 -26.68
N LEU A 257 -14.49 12.83 -27.05
CA LEU A 257 -14.29 12.38 -28.42
C LEU A 257 -15.47 11.53 -28.91
N ARG A 258 -15.96 10.59 -28.09
CA ARG A 258 -17.14 9.78 -28.42
C ARG A 258 -18.42 10.60 -28.54
N LEU A 259 -18.58 11.66 -27.75
CA LEU A 259 -19.69 12.60 -27.86
C LEU A 259 -19.56 13.43 -29.14
N TYR A 260 -18.36 13.87 -29.50
CA TYR A 260 -18.08 14.56 -30.74
C TYR A 260 -18.40 13.70 -31.95
N GLU A 261 -17.95 12.47 -32.02
CA GLU A 261 -18.23 11.50 -33.08
C GLU A 261 -19.74 11.22 -33.24
N ARG A 262 -20.50 11.32 -32.14
CA ARG A 262 -21.97 11.18 -32.14
C ARG A 262 -22.71 12.46 -32.42
N GLY A 263 -22.03 13.59 -32.62
CA GLY A 263 -22.65 14.91 -32.82
C GLY A 263 -23.42 15.40 -31.58
N GLN A 264 -23.03 14.97 -30.40
CA GLN A 264 -23.67 15.28 -29.10
C GLN A 264 -22.72 16.04 -28.17
N LEU A 265 -21.78 16.79 -28.72
CA LEU A 265 -20.87 17.58 -27.90
C LEU A 265 -21.65 18.70 -27.17
N PRO A 266 -21.48 18.91 -25.88
CA PRO A 266 -22.04 20.05 -25.16
C PRO A 266 -21.49 21.37 -25.71
N GLU A 267 -22.34 22.38 -25.86
CA GLU A 267 -21.97 23.71 -26.40
C GLU A 267 -20.76 24.36 -25.72
N GLU A 268 -20.52 24.02 -24.47
CA GLU A 268 -19.36 24.50 -23.65
C GLU A 268 -18.01 24.04 -24.21
N PHE A 269 -17.95 23.03 -25.06
CA PHE A 269 -16.73 22.43 -25.62
C PHE A 269 -16.58 22.62 -27.13
N GLU A 270 -17.51 23.29 -27.80
CA GLU A 270 -17.43 23.53 -29.27
C GLU A 270 -16.24 24.41 -29.66
N ASP A 271 -15.77 25.28 -28.75
CA ASP A 271 -14.63 26.18 -29.01
C ASP A 271 -13.24 25.53 -28.75
N VAL A 272 -13.17 24.27 -28.34
CA VAL A 272 -11.92 23.58 -27.96
C VAL A 272 -11.44 22.58 -29.01
N VAL A 273 -12.25 22.33 -30.05
CA VAL A 273 -11.99 21.49 -31.22
C VAL A 273 -11.85 22.40 -32.44
#